data_8ec4a7474208440d16191983a192c3d4
#
_entry.id   8ec4a7474208440d16191983a192c3d4
#
_cell.length_a   1.000
_cell.length_b   1.000
_cell.length_c   1.000
_cell.angle_alpha   90.00
_cell.angle_beta   90.00
_cell.angle_gamma   90.00
#
_symmetry.space_group_name_H-M   'P 1'
#
loop_
_entity.id
_entity.type
_entity.pdbx_description
1 polymer ?
#
loop_
_entity_poly.entity_id
_entity_poly.type
_entity_poly.pdbx_seq_one_letter_code
_entity_poly.pdbx_strand_id
1 'polypeptide(L)'
;MSDSSVIRPILPQRTPPTEAATLDGFAIVASGPGVALRQLDPLTELMVETRNTRYRIVVSRDADILIQGGAFFPDPTHAHVEGASLGGNLLKVGWIGVGLRMEILAEGRRIVTTAVRSITVADDTAPVRPH
;
A
#
# COMPACT_ATOMS: atom_id res chain seq x y z
N MET A 1 -11.75 -20.15 -4.46
CA MET A 1 -11.36 -20.15 -4.27
C MET A 1 -10.72 -20.11 -4.10
N SER A 2 -10.62 -19.91 -4.03
CA SER A 2 -9.94 -19.90 -3.76
C SER A 2 -9.44 -19.73 -3.29
N ASP A 3 -8.97 -19.63 -3.19
CA ASP A 3 -8.44 -19.66 -2.53
C ASP A 3 -8.61 -19.18 -1.84
N SER A 4 -8.84 -18.87 -1.92
CA SER A 4 -9.06 -18.42 -1.22
C SER A 4 -9.26 -18.69 -0.17
N SER A 5 -9.17 -19.13 0.00
CA SER A 5 -9.23 -19.66 1.08
C SER A 5 -8.56 -19.10 2.13
N VAL A 6 -7.57 -18.75 2.00
CA VAL A 6 -6.84 -18.17 2.89
C VAL A 6 -7.47 -17.01 3.41
N ILE A 7 -8.10 -16.26 2.67
CA ILE A 7 -8.72 -15.10 3.10
C ILE A 7 -10.09 -15.42 3.54
N ARG A 8 -10.46 -15.14 4.75
CA ARG A 8 -11.69 -15.43 5.20
C ARG A 8 -12.28 -14.33 5.89
N PRO A 9 -13.45 -13.89 5.58
CA PRO A 9 -14.11 -12.84 6.28
C PRO A 9 -14.57 -13.37 7.56
N ILE A 10 -14.63 -12.66 8.47
CA ILE A 10 -15.01 -13.09 9.68
C ILE A 10 -16.34 -13.07 9.75
N LEU A 11 -17.10 -13.21 9.72
CA LEU A 11 -18.28 -13.34 9.91
C LEU A 11 -19.31 -12.85 9.62
N PRO A 12 -19.93 -12.97 9.72
CA PRO A 12 -21.08 -12.72 9.22
C PRO A 12 -21.55 -11.54 9.62
N GLN A 13 -21.67 -10.83 9.08
CA GLN A 13 -21.95 -9.72 9.44
C GLN A 13 -23.26 -9.45 9.31
N ARG A 14 -23.75 -8.83 9.98
CA ARG A 14 -24.94 -8.51 9.96
C ARG A 14 -25.15 -7.30 9.27
N THR A 15 -24.36 -6.37 9.31
CA THR A 15 -24.50 -5.23 8.58
C THR A 15 -24.19 -5.56 7.24
N PRO A 16 -24.83 -5.12 6.29
CA PRO A 16 -24.48 -5.41 4.95
C PRO A 16 -23.21 -4.73 4.71
N PRO A 17 -22.22 -5.39 4.40
CA PRO A 17 -20.97 -4.78 4.13
C PRO A 17 -21.04 -4.06 2.83
N THR A 18 -20.23 -3.09 2.67
CA THR A 18 -20.09 -2.47 1.39
C THR A 18 -19.45 -3.50 0.55
N GLU A 19 -19.57 -3.36 -0.72
CA GLU A 19 -18.96 -4.28 -1.61
C GLU A 19 -17.50 -4.41 -1.34
N ALA A 20 -16.85 -3.32 -1.03
CA ALA A 20 -15.43 -3.36 -0.78
C ALA A 20 -15.06 -4.11 0.46
N ALA A 21 -16.00 -4.32 1.36
CA ALA A 21 -15.71 -5.02 2.60
C ALA A 21 -15.90 -6.52 2.46
N THR A 22 -16.41 -7.00 1.34
CA THR A 22 -16.58 -8.43 1.15
C THR A 22 -15.32 -9.02 0.59
N LEU A 23 -15.22 -10.34 0.66
CA LEU A 23 -14.10 -11.03 0.07
C LEU A 23 -14.03 -10.76 -1.42
N ASP A 24 -15.16 -10.81 -2.13
CA ASP A 24 -15.15 -10.57 -3.54
C ASP A 24 -14.77 -9.14 -3.84
N GLY A 25 -15.28 -8.19 -3.10
CA GLY A 25 -14.94 -6.80 -3.30
C GLY A 25 -13.45 -6.56 -3.08
N PHE A 26 -12.90 -7.18 -2.05
CA PHE A 26 -11.48 -7.03 -1.79
C PHE A 26 -10.67 -7.64 -2.94
N ALA A 27 -11.04 -8.83 -3.38
CA ALA A 27 -10.30 -9.51 -4.44
C ALA A 27 -10.29 -8.68 -5.73
N ILE A 28 -11.39 -8.04 -6.04
CA ILE A 28 -11.46 -7.22 -7.24
C ILE A 28 -10.48 -6.05 -7.14
N VAL A 29 -10.49 -5.34 -6.03
CA VAL A 29 -9.63 -4.18 -5.88
C VAL A 29 -8.18 -4.61 -5.74
N ALA A 30 -7.94 -5.70 -5.04
CA ALA A 30 -6.58 -6.15 -4.78
C ALA A 30 -5.90 -6.69 -6.04
N SER A 31 -6.67 -7.05 -7.05
CA SER A 31 -6.08 -7.50 -8.31
C SER A 31 -5.91 -6.37 -9.31
N GLY A 32 -6.23 -5.14 -8.91
CA GLY A 32 -6.07 -4.00 -9.79
C GLY A 32 -4.65 -3.49 -9.81
N PRO A 33 -4.45 -2.28 -10.33
CA PRO A 33 -3.12 -1.73 -10.46
C PRO A 33 -2.41 -1.59 -9.13
N GLY A 34 -1.15 -1.92 -9.10
CA GLY A 34 -0.37 -1.79 -7.89
C GLY A 34 1.02 -2.33 -8.09
N VAL A 35 1.79 -2.36 -7.00
CA VAL A 35 3.16 -2.85 -7.05
C VAL A 35 3.44 -3.76 -5.86
N ALA A 36 4.18 -4.82 -6.13
CA ALA A 36 4.67 -5.70 -5.08
C ALA A 36 6.05 -5.19 -4.72
N LEU A 37 6.20 -4.72 -3.50
CA LEU A 37 7.43 -4.04 -3.13
C LEU A 37 8.65 -4.92 -3.23
N ARG A 38 8.50 -6.22 -2.92
CA ARG A 38 9.67 -7.08 -2.98
C ARG A 38 10.15 -7.33 -4.40
N GLN A 39 9.37 -6.94 -5.40
CA GLN A 39 9.79 -7.10 -6.77
C GLN A 39 10.48 -5.86 -7.30
N LEU A 40 10.58 -4.83 -6.50
CA LEU A 40 11.24 -3.60 -6.90
C LEU A 40 12.69 -3.61 -6.46
N ASP A 41 13.54 -3.04 -7.26
CA ASP A 41 14.95 -2.97 -6.90
C ASP A 41 15.15 -2.02 -5.74
N PRO A 42 16.17 -2.24 -4.94
CA PRO A 42 16.50 -1.28 -3.89
C PRO A 42 16.71 0.09 -4.47
N LEU A 43 16.31 1.10 -3.72
CA LEU A 43 16.42 2.49 -4.10
C LEU A 43 15.42 2.92 -5.18
N THR A 44 14.50 2.05 -5.55
CA THR A 44 13.40 2.46 -6.41
C THR A 44 12.58 3.50 -5.66
N GLU A 45 12.27 4.57 -6.35
CA GLU A 45 11.49 5.63 -5.73
C GLU A 45 10.08 5.63 -6.27
N LEU A 46 9.11 5.66 -5.38
CA LEU A 46 7.71 5.71 -5.75
C LEU A 46 7.11 7.01 -5.25
N MET A 47 6.20 7.55 -6.03
CA MET A 47 5.38 8.64 -5.54
C MET A 47 3.97 8.08 -5.46
N VAL A 48 3.41 8.05 -4.26
CA VAL A 48 2.11 7.47 -4.01
C VAL A 48 1.17 8.57 -3.54
N GLU A 49 0.09 8.76 -4.25
CA GLU A 49 -0.89 9.77 -3.84
C GLU A 49 -2.12 9.11 -3.30
N THR A 50 -2.54 9.55 -2.14
CA THR A 50 -3.81 9.13 -1.58
C THR A 50 -4.75 10.32 -1.72
N ARG A 51 -5.92 10.21 -1.11
CA ARG A 51 -6.88 11.27 -1.21
C ARG A 51 -6.34 12.59 -0.71
N ASN A 52 -5.61 12.56 0.37
CA ASN A 52 -5.20 13.79 1.04
C ASN A 52 -3.71 14.07 1.01
N THR A 53 -2.91 13.12 0.60
CA THR A 53 -1.47 13.23 0.83
C THR A 53 -0.68 12.61 -0.31
N ARG A 54 0.48 13.16 -0.54
CA ARG A 54 1.43 12.59 -1.47
C ARG A 54 2.60 12.08 -0.65
N TYR A 55 2.93 10.80 -0.84
CA TYR A 55 4.03 10.17 -0.13
C TYR A 55 5.15 9.84 -1.10
N ARG A 56 6.37 10.16 -0.69
CA ARG A 56 7.54 9.75 -1.44
C ARG A 56 8.09 8.54 -0.72
N ILE A 57 8.25 7.45 -1.43
CA ILE A 57 8.70 6.20 -0.86
C ILE A 57 9.94 5.72 -1.60
N VAL A 58 10.98 5.39 -0.87
CA VAL A 58 12.18 4.81 -1.45
C VAL A 58 12.30 3.40 -0.88
N VAL A 59 12.36 2.42 -1.76
CA VAL A 59 12.43 1.03 -1.33
C VAL A 59 13.82 0.73 -0.83
N SER A 60 13.90 0.13 0.33
CA SER A 60 15.17 -0.26 0.89
C SER A 60 15.41 -1.73 0.61
N ARG A 61 14.57 -2.59 1.17
CA ARG A 61 14.71 -4.00 0.95
C ARG A 61 13.37 -4.64 1.22
N ASP A 62 12.88 -5.45 0.27
CA ASP A 62 11.58 -6.10 0.42
C ASP A 62 10.52 -5.04 0.69
N ALA A 63 9.86 -5.11 1.81
CA ALA A 63 8.83 -4.15 2.17
C ALA A 63 9.34 -3.06 3.12
N ASP A 64 10.63 -2.99 3.36
CA ASP A 64 11.21 -1.92 4.16
C ASP A 64 11.44 -0.72 3.28
N ILE A 65 11.07 0.43 3.76
CA ILE A 65 11.09 1.65 2.96
C ILE A 65 11.53 2.84 3.78
N LEU A 66 11.82 3.92 3.06
CA LEU A 66 11.98 5.22 3.66
C LEU A 66 10.80 6.02 3.12
N ILE A 67 10.02 6.62 3.97
CA ILE A 67 8.80 7.29 3.54
C ILE A 67 8.77 8.72 4.07
N GLN A 68 8.28 9.62 3.25
CA GLN A 68 8.11 11.02 3.64
C GLN A 68 6.83 11.53 3.01
N GLY A 69 6.07 12.29 3.75
CA GLY A 69 4.86 12.93 3.24
C GLY A 69 3.81 13.08 4.31
N GLY A 70 3.05 14.11 4.23
CA GLY A 70 1.91 14.34 5.10
C GLY A 70 2.28 14.58 6.55
N ALA A 71 1.27 14.58 7.37
CA ALA A 71 1.46 14.85 8.77
C ALA A 71 2.13 13.72 9.52
N PHE A 72 1.97 12.49 9.02
CA PHE A 72 2.56 11.35 9.72
C PHE A 72 4.06 11.27 9.49
N PHE A 73 4.54 11.72 8.35
CA PHE A 73 5.95 11.57 8.01
C PHE A 73 6.51 12.87 7.46
N PRO A 74 6.63 13.88 8.33
CA PRO A 74 7.15 15.16 7.85
C PRO A 74 8.59 15.07 7.39
N ASP A 75 9.33 14.11 7.94
CA ASP A 75 10.70 13.87 7.53
C ASP A 75 10.85 12.44 7.04
N PRO A 76 11.86 12.15 6.23
CA PRO A 76 12.06 10.78 5.79
C PRO A 76 12.16 9.85 6.98
N THR A 77 11.39 8.80 6.98
CA THR A 77 11.27 7.91 8.13
C THR A 77 11.35 6.46 7.67
N HIS A 78 12.12 5.66 8.38
CA HIS A 78 12.16 4.25 8.09
C HIS A 78 10.86 3.60 8.51
N ALA A 79 10.33 2.75 7.66
CA ALA A 79 9.06 2.12 7.90
C ALA A 79 8.99 0.78 7.17
N HIS A 80 7.94 0.04 7.47
CA HIS A 80 7.71 -1.25 6.84
C HIS A 80 6.28 -1.24 6.33
N VAL A 81 6.10 -1.58 5.06
CA VAL A 81 4.76 -1.64 4.50
C VAL A 81 4.23 -3.04 4.75
N GLU A 82 3.22 -3.13 5.60
CA GLU A 82 2.63 -4.42 5.87
C GLU A 82 1.81 -4.89 4.69
N GLY A 83 1.15 -3.96 4.04
CA GLY A 83 0.41 -4.32 2.86
C GLY A 83 -0.70 -3.34 2.55
N ALA A 84 -1.63 -3.80 1.76
CA ALA A 84 -2.74 -2.99 1.27
C ALA A 84 -4.06 -3.58 1.73
N SER A 85 -4.98 -2.74 2.14
CA SER A 85 -6.25 -3.19 2.67
C SER A 85 -7.37 -2.26 2.29
N LEU A 86 -8.58 -2.65 2.65
CA LEU A 86 -9.73 -1.76 2.52
C LEU A 86 -10.14 -1.23 3.88
N GLY A 87 -9.25 -1.36 4.86
CA GLY A 87 -9.55 -0.89 6.20
C GLY A 87 -10.17 -1.96 7.08
N GLY A 88 -10.27 -3.19 6.59
CA GLY A 88 -10.85 -4.27 7.34
C GLY A 88 -9.83 -5.32 7.67
N ASN A 89 -10.27 -6.58 7.66
CA ASN A 89 -9.42 -7.69 8.07
C ASN A 89 -8.57 -8.29 6.97
N LEU A 90 -8.80 -7.90 5.74
CA LEU A 90 -8.08 -8.50 4.63
C LEU A 90 -6.90 -7.61 4.24
N LEU A 91 -5.76 -8.21 4.03
CA LEU A 91 -4.54 -7.49 3.74
C LEU A 91 -3.79 -8.19 2.63
N LYS A 92 -3.39 -7.45 1.61
CA LYS A 92 -2.50 -8.01 0.59
C LYS A 92 -1.09 -7.63 0.98
N VAL A 93 -0.34 -8.61 1.44
CA VAL A 93 0.95 -8.39 2.06
C VAL A 93 1.97 -7.83 1.07
N GLY A 94 2.71 -6.81 1.49
CA GLY A 94 3.79 -6.27 0.69
C GLY A 94 3.37 -5.56 -0.58
N TRP A 95 2.12 -5.14 -0.64
CA TRP A 95 1.54 -4.56 -1.85
C TRP A 95 1.11 -3.13 -1.59
N ILE A 96 1.30 -2.26 -2.58
CA ILE A 96 0.69 -0.95 -2.59
C ILE A 96 -0.20 -0.96 -3.82
N GLY A 97 -1.48 -0.71 -3.64
CA GLY A 97 -2.43 -0.81 -4.74
C GLY A 97 -3.40 0.34 -4.83
N VAL A 98 -3.76 0.67 -6.05
CA VAL A 98 -4.73 1.73 -6.29
C VAL A 98 -6.08 1.26 -5.76
N GLY A 99 -6.74 2.09 -5.01
CA GLY A 99 -8.01 1.76 -4.41
C GLY A 99 -7.88 1.15 -3.02
N LEU A 100 -6.66 0.87 -2.58
CA LEU A 100 -6.42 0.26 -1.29
C LEU A 100 -5.67 1.22 -0.39
N ARG A 101 -5.84 1.07 0.92
CA ARG A 101 -5.11 1.85 1.90
C ARG A 101 -3.77 1.21 2.14
N MET A 102 -2.75 2.01 2.42
CA MET A 102 -1.46 1.47 2.82
C MET A 102 -1.49 1.27 4.32
N GLU A 103 -1.04 0.10 4.77
CA GLU A 103 -0.86 -0.17 6.19
C GLU A 103 0.62 -0.22 6.44
N ILE A 104 1.10 0.70 7.23
CA ILE A 104 2.52 0.96 7.42
C ILE A 104 2.85 0.87 8.89
N LEU A 105 3.97 0.22 9.20
CA LEU A 105 4.45 0.16 10.56
C LEU A 105 5.68 1.03 10.65
N ALA A 106 5.66 2.01 11.50
CA ALA A 106 6.78 2.93 11.67
C ALA A 106 6.92 3.27 13.13
N GLU A 107 8.11 3.10 13.63
CA GLU A 107 8.41 3.47 15.01
C GLU A 107 7.43 2.85 16.01
N GLY A 108 7.10 1.59 15.76
CA GLY A 108 6.22 0.85 16.67
C GLY A 108 4.75 1.20 16.52
N ARG A 109 4.39 2.01 15.54
CA ARG A 109 3.00 2.41 15.37
C ARG A 109 2.50 1.99 14.01
N ARG A 110 1.26 1.57 13.96
CA ARG A 110 0.63 1.24 12.69
C ARG A 110 -0.12 2.45 12.17
N ILE A 111 0.18 2.80 10.94
CA ILE A 111 -0.46 3.92 10.27
C ILE A 111 -1.20 3.39 9.07
N VAL A 112 -2.47 3.75 8.95
CA VAL A 112 -3.29 3.32 7.84
C VAL A 112 -3.70 4.57 7.09
N THR A 113 -3.36 4.65 5.82
CA THR A 113 -3.63 5.84 5.04
C THR A 113 -5.04 5.80 4.46
N THR A 114 -5.43 6.86 3.78
CA THR A 114 -6.63 6.79 2.95
C THR A 114 -6.25 6.00 1.70
N ALA A 115 -7.23 5.70 0.87
CA ALA A 115 -7.00 4.86 -0.30
C ALA A 115 -6.04 5.53 -1.27
N VAL A 116 -5.19 4.72 -1.85
CA VAL A 116 -4.22 5.19 -2.84
C VAL A 116 -4.96 5.49 -4.13
N ARG A 117 -4.65 6.62 -4.73
CA ARG A 117 -5.26 7.05 -5.97
C ARG A 117 -4.31 6.85 -7.14
N SER A 118 -3.03 7.02 -6.94
CA SER A 118 -2.07 6.81 -8.01
C SER A 118 -0.73 6.41 -7.47
N ILE A 119 0.01 5.67 -8.27
CA ILE A 119 1.36 5.25 -7.94
C ILE A 119 2.22 5.55 -9.16
N THR A 120 3.29 6.28 -8.96
CA THR A 120 4.22 6.59 -10.04
C THR A 120 5.60 6.10 -9.63
N VAL A 121 6.22 5.32 -10.48
CA VAL A 121 7.57 4.85 -10.22
C VAL A 121 8.51 5.83 -10.89
N ALA A 122 9.41 6.38 -10.13
CA ALA A 122 10.35 7.30 -10.70
C ALA A 122 11.28 6.54 -11.62
N ASP A 123 11.53 7.13 -12.76
CA ASP A 123 12.37 6.48 -13.73
C ASP A 123 13.80 6.89 -13.46
N ASP A 124 14.54 5.97 -12.90
CA ASP A 124 15.88 6.24 -12.58
C ASP A 124 16.70 6.44 -13.73
N THR A 125 16.31 5.96 -14.84
CA THR A 125 17.15 6.10 -15.99
C THR A 125 16.94 7.42 -16.56
N ALA A 126 15.99 8.09 -16.04
CA ALA A 126 15.78 9.38 -16.56
C ALA A 126 17.00 10.07 -16.33
N PRO A 127 17.46 10.41 -17.09
CA PRO A 127 18.66 10.86 -16.87
C PRO A 127 18.83 11.91 -16.19
N VAL A 128 18.82 11.63 -16.02
CA VAL A 128 19.03 12.08 -15.53
C VAL A 128 19.24 13.07 -15.33
N ARG A 129 19.20 13.36 -15.03
CA ARG A 129 19.30 14.09 -14.72
C ARG A 129 20.18 14.52 -14.57
N PRO A 130 20.56 14.99 -14.87
CA PRO A 130 21.45 15.22 -14.63
C PRO A 130 21.60 15.87 -13.99
N HIS A 131 21.56 15.88 -13.84
CA HIS A 131 21.73 16.12 -13.26
C HIS A 131 22.03 16.65 -13.06
#